data_cde5cb753fe0c71f90359b3004d9352c
#
_entry.id   cde5cb753fe0c71f90359b3004d9352c
#
_cell.length_a   1.000
_cell.length_b   1.000
_cell.length_c   1.000
_cell.angle_alpha   90.00
_cell.angle_beta   90.00
_cell.angle_gamma   90.00
#
_symmetry.space_group_name_H-M   'P 1'
#
loop_
_entity.id
_entity.type
_entity.pdbx_description
1 polymer ?
#
loop_
_entity_poly.entity_id
_entity_poly.type
_entity_poly.pdbx_seq_one_letter_code
_entity_poly.pdbx_strand_id
1 'polypeptide(L)'
;MNAASAMLEASGLVKAYGGKRVVDRVNVMVNRQEIVGLLGPNGAGKTTTFYMVVGLTRPSEGRVFLDGKDITRDPMFQRARKGISYLAQEPSVFRKLTVEQNLLAILEMLHVPAQERRDRLEKGLRELSIDHLAKQKALSLSGGERRRLEISRALVTEPRFMLLDEPFAGIDPLAINDIQQIIRQLKSRGLGVIISDHNVRETLNVCDRAYIINQGRIIEQGTPDDIVKSELARSVYLGENFNL
;
A
#
# COMPACT_ATOMS: atom_id res chain seq x y z
N MET A 1 3.49 -8.48 -30.08
CA MET A 1 4.10 -8.87 -28.78
C MET A 1 3.28 -8.20 -27.70
N ASN A 2 2.41 -8.95 -27.02
CA ASN A 2 1.73 -8.43 -25.83
C ASN A 2 2.79 -8.12 -24.78
N ALA A 3 2.99 -6.83 -24.48
CA ALA A 3 3.76 -6.43 -23.31
C ALA A 3 3.08 -7.10 -22.10
N ALA A 4 3.73 -8.12 -21.52
CA ALA A 4 3.25 -8.72 -20.30
C ALA A 4 3.04 -7.59 -19.29
N SER A 5 1.79 -7.36 -18.90
CA SER A 5 1.43 -6.32 -17.96
C SER A 5 2.28 -6.53 -16.71
N ALA A 6 3.05 -5.51 -16.31
CA ALA A 6 3.88 -5.61 -15.11
C ALA A 6 2.99 -5.93 -13.91
N MET A 7 3.34 -6.95 -13.15
CA MET A 7 2.49 -7.55 -12.12
C MET A 7 3.30 -7.86 -10.85
N LEU A 8 2.70 -7.60 -9.71
CA LEU A 8 3.18 -8.07 -8.40
C LEU A 8 2.23 -9.18 -7.91
N GLU A 9 2.76 -10.35 -7.66
CA GLU A 9 1.98 -11.55 -7.32
C GLU A 9 2.52 -12.21 -6.05
N ALA A 10 1.62 -12.58 -5.17
CA ALA A 10 1.84 -13.48 -4.04
C ALA A 10 1.09 -14.78 -4.33
N SER A 11 1.81 -15.91 -4.35
CA SER A 11 1.27 -17.22 -4.71
C SER A 11 1.46 -18.21 -3.59
N GLY A 12 0.34 -18.72 -3.05
CA GLY A 12 0.29 -19.76 -2.03
C GLY A 12 1.00 -19.40 -0.73
N LEU A 13 0.97 -18.13 -0.31
CA LEU A 13 1.68 -17.67 0.88
C LEU A 13 1.17 -18.34 2.15
N VAL A 14 2.09 -18.92 2.91
CA VAL A 14 1.84 -19.46 4.24
C VAL A 14 2.77 -18.79 5.26
N LYS A 15 2.24 -18.45 6.42
CA LYS A 15 3.02 -18.00 7.57
C LYS A 15 2.48 -18.62 8.85
N ALA A 16 3.38 -19.23 9.61
CA ALA A 16 3.08 -19.76 10.94
C ALA A 16 3.97 -19.11 12.00
N TYR A 17 3.41 -18.87 13.17
CA TYR A 17 4.09 -18.45 14.40
C TYR A 17 3.70 -19.38 15.52
N GLY A 18 4.68 -19.97 16.23
CA GLY A 18 4.42 -20.88 17.33
C GLY A 18 3.51 -22.07 16.97
N GLY A 19 3.62 -22.58 15.74
CA GLY A 19 2.78 -23.67 15.24
C GLY A 19 1.39 -23.25 14.71
N LYS A 20 0.94 -22.02 14.97
CA LYS A 20 -0.35 -21.51 14.47
C LYS A 20 -0.17 -20.83 13.11
N ARG A 21 -0.89 -21.27 12.08
CA ARG A 21 -0.93 -20.59 10.79
C ARG A 21 -1.75 -19.32 10.91
N VAL A 22 -1.12 -18.18 10.62
CA VAL A 22 -1.77 -16.86 10.57
C VAL A 22 -2.09 -16.42 9.14
N VAL A 23 -1.39 -17.00 8.14
CA VAL A 23 -1.69 -16.92 6.72
C VAL A 23 -1.58 -18.34 6.16
N ASP A 24 -2.57 -18.77 5.40
CA ASP A 24 -2.69 -20.13 4.88
C ASP A 24 -3.07 -20.13 3.40
N ARG A 25 -2.08 -20.33 2.53
CA ARG A 25 -2.18 -20.41 1.05
C ARG A 25 -2.84 -19.19 0.40
N VAL A 26 -2.52 -18.00 0.90
CA VAL A 26 -3.04 -16.75 0.35
C VAL A 26 -2.44 -16.48 -1.04
N ASN A 27 -3.33 -16.17 -2.00
CA ASN A 27 -3.00 -15.69 -3.33
C ASN A 27 -3.54 -14.27 -3.49
N VAL A 28 -2.66 -13.32 -3.82
CA VAL A 28 -3.00 -11.91 -4.08
C VAL A 28 -2.15 -11.42 -5.23
N MET A 29 -2.75 -10.73 -6.17
CA MET A 29 -2.02 -10.11 -7.27
C MET A 29 -2.52 -8.69 -7.53
N VAL A 30 -1.67 -7.85 -8.08
CA VAL A 30 -2.01 -6.51 -8.57
C VAL A 30 -1.24 -6.22 -9.85
N ASN A 31 -1.94 -5.68 -10.83
CA ASN A 31 -1.35 -5.19 -12.07
C ASN A 31 -0.97 -3.71 -11.93
N ARG A 32 -0.15 -3.20 -12.84
CA ARG A 32 0.01 -1.75 -12.97
C ARG A 32 -1.34 -1.13 -13.36
N GLN A 33 -1.55 0.12 -12.93
CA GLN A 33 -2.81 0.85 -13.14
C GLN A 33 -4.04 0.15 -12.52
N GLU A 34 -3.81 -0.59 -11.43
CA GLU A 34 -4.88 -1.27 -10.69
C GLU A 34 -4.80 -0.91 -9.21
N ILE A 35 -5.96 -0.73 -8.56
CA ILE A 35 -6.09 -0.61 -7.11
C ILE A 35 -6.80 -1.85 -6.59
N VAL A 36 -6.13 -2.58 -5.70
CA VAL A 36 -6.62 -3.83 -5.10
C VAL A 36 -6.80 -3.65 -3.60
N GLY A 37 -7.98 -3.97 -3.06
CA GLY A 37 -8.24 -4.02 -1.64
C GLY A 37 -7.89 -5.39 -1.05
N LEU A 38 -7.25 -5.43 0.12
CA LEU A 38 -7.12 -6.63 0.96
C LEU A 38 -7.85 -6.36 2.28
N LEU A 39 -9.08 -6.79 2.36
CA LEU A 39 -10.03 -6.50 3.43
C LEU A 39 -10.26 -7.71 4.33
N GLY A 40 -10.69 -7.48 5.56
CA GLY A 40 -10.99 -8.54 6.52
C GLY A 40 -10.88 -8.06 7.97
N PRO A 41 -11.37 -8.83 8.91
CA PRO A 41 -11.36 -8.47 10.33
C PRO A 41 -9.94 -8.33 10.90
N ASN A 42 -9.84 -7.76 12.10
CA ASN A 42 -8.56 -7.68 12.80
C ASN A 42 -8.03 -9.10 13.11
N GLY A 43 -6.72 -9.30 12.92
CA GLY A 43 -6.10 -10.60 13.06
C GLY A 43 -6.32 -11.57 11.90
N ALA A 44 -7.00 -11.18 10.83
CA ALA A 44 -7.25 -12.05 9.66
C ALA A 44 -6.01 -12.42 8.86
N GLY A 45 -4.88 -11.71 9.05
CA GLY A 45 -3.62 -11.99 8.34
C GLY A 45 -3.21 -10.92 7.31
N LYS A 46 -3.94 -9.78 7.20
CA LYS A 46 -3.66 -8.69 6.24
C LYS A 46 -2.23 -8.17 6.33
N THR A 47 -1.85 -7.61 7.48
CA THR A 47 -0.51 -7.04 7.70
C THR A 47 0.60 -8.09 7.54
N THR A 48 0.36 -9.34 7.98
CA THR A 48 1.33 -10.43 7.77
C THR A 48 1.51 -10.74 6.29
N THR A 49 0.43 -10.72 5.50
CA THR A 49 0.50 -10.88 4.04
C THR A 49 1.29 -9.74 3.42
N PHE A 50 1.03 -8.48 3.81
CA PHE A 50 1.81 -7.32 3.36
C PHE A 50 3.30 -7.47 3.69
N TYR A 51 3.64 -7.85 4.93
CA TYR A 51 5.04 -8.05 5.34
C TYR A 51 5.75 -9.11 4.52
N MET A 52 5.05 -10.16 4.09
CA MET A 52 5.62 -11.16 3.19
C MET A 52 5.82 -10.59 1.78
N VAL A 53 4.87 -9.80 1.27
CA VAL A 53 4.96 -9.20 -0.07
C VAL A 53 6.05 -8.12 -0.13
N VAL A 54 6.23 -7.30 0.90
CA VAL A 54 7.28 -6.25 0.91
C VAL A 54 8.64 -6.76 1.36
N GLY A 55 8.74 -7.99 1.88
CA GLY A 55 10.02 -8.61 2.26
C GLY A 55 10.49 -8.27 3.68
N LEU A 56 9.60 -7.81 4.56
CA LEU A 56 9.84 -7.66 6.00
C LEU A 56 9.82 -9.01 6.74
N THR A 57 9.02 -9.95 6.23
CA THR A 57 8.90 -11.30 6.78
C THR A 57 8.99 -12.32 5.65
N ARG A 58 9.73 -13.39 5.85
CA ARG A 58 9.78 -14.50 4.89
C ARG A 58 8.55 -15.38 5.06
N PRO A 59 7.88 -15.78 3.97
CA PRO A 59 6.86 -16.81 4.03
C PRO A 59 7.46 -18.15 4.46
N SER A 60 6.66 -18.98 5.14
CA SER A 60 7.01 -20.37 5.47
C SER A 60 6.90 -21.25 4.23
N GLU A 61 5.88 -21.00 3.38
CA GLU A 61 5.63 -21.64 2.10
C GLU A 61 5.09 -20.59 1.12
N GLY A 62 5.10 -20.90 -0.18
CA GLY A 62 4.65 -20.00 -1.23
C GLY A 62 5.74 -19.06 -1.73
N ARG A 63 5.39 -18.20 -2.69
CA ARG A 63 6.34 -17.33 -3.39
C ARG A 63 5.76 -15.95 -3.67
N VAL A 64 6.67 -14.99 -3.86
CA VAL A 64 6.34 -13.63 -4.33
C VAL A 64 7.06 -13.40 -5.64
N PHE A 65 6.32 -12.94 -6.65
CA PHE A 65 6.86 -12.66 -7.98
C PHE A 65 6.66 -11.20 -8.35
N LEU A 66 7.63 -10.64 -9.04
CA LEU A 66 7.57 -9.33 -9.69
C LEU A 66 7.87 -9.52 -11.17
N ASP A 67 6.91 -9.23 -12.02
CA ASP A 67 7.02 -9.46 -13.48
C ASP A 67 7.46 -10.90 -13.83
N GLY A 68 6.90 -11.87 -13.12
CA GLY A 68 7.23 -13.29 -13.28
C GLY A 68 8.57 -13.74 -12.67
N LYS A 69 9.36 -12.80 -12.11
CA LYS A 69 10.62 -13.12 -11.44
C LYS A 69 10.40 -13.38 -9.95
N ASP A 70 10.88 -14.49 -9.45
CA ASP A 70 10.81 -14.84 -8.02
C ASP A 70 11.68 -13.86 -7.20
N ILE A 71 11.03 -13.13 -6.30
CA ILE A 71 11.65 -12.20 -5.36
C ILE A 71 11.46 -12.63 -3.90
N THR A 72 11.03 -13.87 -3.66
CA THR A 72 10.66 -14.37 -2.33
C THR A 72 11.78 -14.20 -1.30
N ARG A 73 13.04 -14.38 -1.73
CA ARG A 73 14.21 -14.29 -0.85
C ARG A 73 14.80 -12.89 -0.74
N ASP A 74 14.34 -11.95 -1.57
CA ASP A 74 14.82 -10.58 -1.55
C ASP A 74 14.34 -9.86 -0.28
N PRO A 75 15.23 -9.24 0.49
CA PRO A 75 14.85 -8.40 1.61
C PRO A 75 14.18 -7.10 1.12
N MET A 76 13.46 -6.41 2.00
CA MET A 76 12.68 -5.21 1.69
C MET A 76 13.46 -4.16 0.87
N PHE A 77 14.73 -3.88 1.23
CA PHE A 77 15.52 -2.86 0.52
C PHE A 77 15.80 -3.22 -0.94
N GLN A 78 15.96 -4.53 -1.26
CA GLN A 78 16.10 -4.98 -2.65
C GLN A 78 14.78 -4.87 -3.41
N ARG A 79 13.66 -5.20 -2.77
CA ARG A 79 12.33 -5.04 -3.37
C ARG A 79 12.00 -3.57 -3.60
N ALA A 80 12.39 -2.68 -2.68
CA ALA A 80 12.25 -1.24 -2.86
C ALA A 80 13.02 -0.74 -4.10
N ARG A 81 14.28 -1.19 -4.31
CA ARG A 81 15.06 -0.88 -5.52
C ARG A 81 14.46 -1.46 -6.80
N LYS A 82 13.64 -2.50 -6.70
CA LYS A 82 12.88 -3.08 -7.82
C LYS A 82 11.53 -2.39 -8.06
N GLY A 83 11.22 -1.35 -7.28
CA GLY A 83 10.04 -0.51 -7.46
C GLY A 83 8.82 -0.95 -6.63
N ILE A 84 9.00 -1.63 -5.50
CA ILE A 84 7.94 -1.94 -4.53
C ILE A 84 8.10 -1.02 -3.34
N SER A 85 7.12 -0.13 -3.10
CA SER A 85 7.08 0.75 -1.94
C SER A 85 6.05 0.30 -0.92
N TYR A 86 6.31 0.58 0.35
CA TYR A 86 5.42 0.24 1.45
C TYR A 86 5.19 1.45 2.35
N LEU A 87 3.93 1.77 2.57
CA LEU A 87 3.48 2.77 3.52
C LEU A 87 2.88 2.06 4.72
N ALA A 88 3.60 2.07 5.83
CA ALA A 88 3.19 1.42 7.08
C ALA A 88 1.99 2.13 7.73
N GLN A 89 1.28 1.40 8.59
CA GLN A 89 0.22 1.94 9.44
C GLN A 89 0.76 2.99 10.40
N GLU A 90 1.93 2.72 11.02
CA GLU A 90 2.55 3.67 11.94
C GLU A 90 3.26 4.81 11.19
N PRO A 91 3.16 6.06 11.70
CA PRO A 91 3.83 7.19 11.10
C PRO A 91 5.35 7.00 10.99
N SER A 92 5.88 7.15 9.77
CA SER A 92 7.29 6.90 9.45
C SER A 92 8.10 8.16 9.17
N VAL A 93 7.52 9.36 9.34
CA VAL A 93 8.21 10.63 9.07
C VAL A 93 9.33 10.93 10.05
N PHE A 94 10.40 11.56 9.59
CA PHE A 94 11.44 12.11 10.44
C PHE A 94 10.93 13.40 11.11
N ARG A 95 10.34 13.26 12.28
CA ARG A 95 9.55 14.30 12.97
C ARG A 95 10.31 15.61 13.22
N LYS A 96 11.64 15.55 13.43
CA LYS A 96 12.50 16.72 13.69
C LYS A 96 12.97 17.42 12.40
N LEU A 97 12.86 16.77 11.25
CA LEU A 97 13.20 17.32 9.94
C LEU A 97 12.02 18.13 9.38
N THR A 98 12.33 19.07 8.47
CA THR A 98 11.31 19.75 7.68
C THR A 98 10.68 18.81 6.65
N VAL A 99 9.58 19.23 6.03
CA VAL A 99 8.91 18.50 4.97
C VAL A 99 9.89 18.23 3.82
N GLU A 100 10.59 19.27 3.32
CA GLU A 100 11.60 19.11 2.27
C GLU A 100 12.76 18.21 2.68
N GLN A 101 13.25 18.34 3.92
CA GLN A 101 14.34 17.49 4.43
C GLN A 101 13.95 16.03 4.54
N ASN A 102 12.67 15.72 4.79
CA ASN A 102 12.16 14.35 4.77
C ASN A 102 12.29 13.71 3.39
N LEU A 103 12.02 14.45 2.31
CA LEU A 103 12.17 13.96 0.94
C LEU A 103 13.66 13.89 0.55
N LEU A 104 14.42 14.94 0.86
CA LEU A 104 15.86 15.01 0.56
C LEU A 104 16.63 13.84 1.17
N ALA A 105 16.34 13.49 2.43
CA ALA A 105 16.98 12.35 3.09
C ALA A 105 16.81 11.04 2.32
N ILE A 106 15.64 10.79 1.73
CA ILE A 106 15.40 9.60 0.90
C ILE A 106 16.19 9.69 -0.42
N LEU A 107 16.14 10.83 -1.09
CA LEU A 107 16.85 11.03 -2.35
C LEU A 107 18.38 10.92 -2.20
N GLU A 108 18.93 11.36 -1.06
CA GLU A 108 20.34 11.20 -0.72
C GLU A 108 20.72 9.75 -0.46
N MET A 109 19.88 9.00 0.27
CA MET A 109 20.08 7.56 0.49
C MET A 109 20.06 6.75 -0.82
N LEU A 110 19.33 7.23 -1.82
CA LEU A 110 19.28 6.63 -3.16
C LEU A 110 20.44 7.08 -4.06
N HIS A 111 21.34 7.95 -3.56
CA HIS A 111 22.46 8.51 -4.31
C HIS A 111 22.04 9.26 -5.59
N VAL A 112 20.85 9.88 -5.58
CA VAL A 112 20.35 10.67 -6.71
C VAL A 112 21.26 11.89 -6.91
N PRO A 113 21.70 12.23 -8.16
CA PRO A 113 22.51 13.40 -8.43
C PRO A 113 21.87 14.71 -7.93
N ALA A 114 22.68 15.68 -7.49
CA ALA A 114 22.20 16.90 -6.84
C ALA A 114 21.17 17.69 -7.67
N GLN A 115 21.38 17.80 -8.98
CA GLN A 115 20.42 18.47 -9.88
C GLN A 115 19.09 17.73 -9.94
N GLU A 116 19.13 16.44 -10.15
CA GLU A 116 17.94 15.61 -10.21
C GLU A 116 17.20 15.55 -8.86
N ARG A 117 17.92 15.62 -7.72
CA ARG A 117 17.31 15.70 -6.39
C ARG A 117 16.40 16.91 -6.24
N ARG A 118 16.81 18.07 -6.78
CA ARG A 118 15.99 19.30 -6.72
C ARG A 118 14.71 19.14 -7.51
N ASP A 119 14.79 18.62 -8.73
CA ASP A 119 13.63 18.42 -9.59
C ASP A 119 12.65 17.40 -8.99
N ARG A 120 13.16 16.29 -8.47
CA ARG A 120 12.33 15.27 -7.78
C ARG A 120 11.71 15.78 -6.49
N LEU A 121 12.45 16.60 -5.72
CA LEU A 121 11.93 17.25 -4.51
C LEU A 121 10.76 18.18 -4.85
N GLU A 122 10.95 19.11 -5.76
CA GLU A 122 9.91 20.06 -6.16
C GLU A 122 8.68 19.35 -6.72
N LYS A 123 8.89 18.35 -7.58
CA LYS A 123 7.84 17.51 -8.10
C LYS A 123 7.07 16.81 -6.99
N GLY A 124 7.76 16.11 -6.07
CA GLY A 124 7.14 15.38 -4.96
C GLY A 124 6.34 16.28 -4.02
N LEU A 125 6.80 17.50 -3.75
CA LEU A 125 6.08 18.46 -2.92
C LEU A 125 4.80 18.98 -3.61
N ARG A 126 4.88 19.36 -4.88
CA ARG A 126 3.74 19.89 -5.66
C ARG A 126 2.67 18.83 -5.90
N GLU A 127 3.09 17.60 -6.21
CA GLU A 127 2.18 16.49 -6.52
C GLU A 127 1.22 16.16 -5.39
N LEU A 128 1.66 16.33 -4.14
CA LEU A 128 0.86 16.08 -2.96
C LEU A 128 0.35 17.38 -2.30
N SER A 129 0.52 18.55 -2.97
CA SER A 129 0.11 19.88 -2.49
C SER A 129 0.63 20.20 -1.09
N ILE A 130 1.92 19.89 -0.84
CA ILE A 130 2.63 20.16 0.43
C ILE A 130 3.83 21.08 0.25
N ASP A 131 3.96 21.72 -0.92
CA ASP A 131 5.06 22.67 -1.23
C ASP A 131 5.04 23.89 -0.31
N HIS A 132 3.85 24.39 0.03
CA HIS A 132 3.68 25.49 0.99
C HIS A 132 4.15 25.14 2.41
N LEU A 133 4.28 23.86 2.73
CA LEU A 133 4.76 23.33 4.01
C LEU A 133 6.26 22.97 4.00
N ALA A 134 6.97 23.18 2.89
CA ALA A 134 8.33 22.66 2.67
C ALA A 134 9.30 22.94 3.82
N LYS A 135 9.26 24.14 4.40
CA LYS A 135 10.12 24.58 5.51
C LYS A 135 9.57 24.24 6.91
N GLN A 136 8.35 23.74 7.00
CA GLN A 136 7.71 23.38 8.26
C GLN A 136 8.25 22.04 8.77
N LYS A 137 8.45 21.92 10.11
CA LYS A 137 8.85 20.64 10.71
C LYS A 137 7.71 19.63 10.66
N ALA A 138 8.03 18.37 10.33
CA ALA A 138 7.03 17.31 10.22
C ALA A 138 6.30 17.02 11.55
N LEU A 139 6.87 17.41 12.70
CA LEU A 139 6.22 17.31 14.00
C LEU A 139 4.93 18.13 14.11
N SER A 140 4.83 19.28 13.43
CA SER A 140 3.71 20.22 13.52
C SER A 140 2.63 19.99 12.45
N LEU A 141 2.80 18.98 11.62
CA LEU A 141 1.82 18.63 10.57
C LEU A 141 0.56 17.99 11.17
N SER A 142 -0.60 18.34 10.61
CA SER A 142 -1.85 17.61 10.81
C SER A 142 -1.74 16.15 10.35
N GLY A 143 -2.72 15.31 10.70
CA GLY A 143 -2.74 13.91 10.28
C GLY A 143 -2.74 13.75 8.75
N GLY A 144 -3.57 14.52 8.05
CA GLY A 144 -3.66 14.51 6.58
C GLY A 144 -2.39 15.01 5.90
N GLU A 145 -1.81 16.13 6.35
CA GLU A 145 -0.53 16.65 5.83
C GLU A 145 0.62 15.69 6.05
N ARG A 146 0.66 15.04 7.21
CA ARG A 146 1.64 13.99 7.51
C ARG A 146 1.50 12.81 6.56
N ARG A 147 0.27 12.36 6.31
CA ARG A 147 0.02 11.26 5.37
C ARG A 147 0.43 11.61 3.95
N ARG A 148 0.16 12.85 3.50
CA ARG A 148 0.65 13.36 2.20
C ARG A 148 2.19 13.36 2.15
N LEU A 149 2.88 13.77 3.21
CA LEU A 149 4.34 13.71 3.29
C LEU A 149 4.86 12.28 3.21
N GLU A 150 4.24 11.32 3.89
CA GLU A 150 4.62 9.90 3.84
C GLU A 150 4.48 9.33 2.44
N ILE A 151 3.35 9.63 1.77
CA ILE A 151 3.13 9.20 0.38
C ILE A 151 4.16 9.87 -0.54
N SER A 152 4.44 11.16 -0.39
CA SER A 152 5.44 11.88 -1.18
C SER A 152 6.84 11.26 -1.02
N ARG A 153 7.24 10.91 0.22
CA ARG A 153 8.51 10.19 0.49
C ARG A 153 8.59 8.85 -0.22
N ALA A 154 7.47 8.14 -0.31
CA ALA A 154 7.41 6.90 -1.05
C ALA A 154 7.51 7.13 -2.57
N LEU A 155 6.86 8.18 -3.09
CA LEU A 155 6.82 8.48 -4.52
C LEU A 155 8.15 8.97 -5.10
N VAL A 156 8.98 9.68 -4.33
CA VAL A 156 10.30 10.12 -4.81
C VAL A 156 11.25 8.97 -5.12
N THR A 157 10.93 7.74 -4.69
CA THR A 157 11.64 6.51 -5.08
C THR A 157 11.20 5.96 -6.44
N GLU A 158 10.21 6.59 -7.09
CA GLU A 158 9.62 6.18 -8.38
C GLU A 158 9.15 4.71 -8.39
N PRO A 159 8.27 4.32 -7.45
CA PRO A 159 7.81 2.95 -7.37
C PRO A 159 6.90 2.57 -8.54
N ARG A 160 6.86 1.27 -8.84
CA ARG A 160 5.89 0.68 -9.77
C ARG A 160 4.67 0.12 -9.06
N PHE A 161 4.87 -0.31 -7.82
CA PHE A 161 3.84 -0.84 -6.92
C PHE A 161 3.95 -0.20 -5.55
N MET A 162 2.80 0.10 -4.95
CA MET A 162 2.71 0.67 -3.61
C MET A 162 1.73 -0.12 -2.76
N LEU A 163 2.18 -0.56 -1.58
CA LEU A 163 1.34 -1.20 -0.58
C LEU A 163 1.04 -0.18 0.52
N LEU A 164 -0.24 0.08 0.75
CA LEU A 164 -0.74 1.05 1.72
C LEU A 164 -1.41 0.28 2.87
N ASP A 165 -0.79 0.27 4.03
CA ASP A 165 -1.35 -0.39 5.22
C ASP A 165 -2.11 0.64 6.05
N GLU A 166 -3.41 0.44 6.15
CA GLU A 166 -4.38 1.32 6.82
C GLU A 166 -4.23 2.81 6.44
N PRO A 167 -4.32 3.17 5.14
CA PRO A 167 -4.10 4.54 4.70
C PRO A 167 -5.12 5.54 5.25
N PHE A 168 -6.29 5.10 5.69
CA PHE A 168 -7.37 5.94 6.23
C PHE A 168 -7.40 6.00 7.77
N ALA A 169 -6.52 5.23 8.46
CA ALA A 169 -6.51 5.19 9.92
C ALA A 169 -6.06 6.51 10.53
N GLY A 170 -6.83 7.01 11.53
CA GLY A 170 -6.49 8.22 12.26
C GLY A 170 -6.56 9.52 11.43
N ILE A 171 -7.25 9.49 10.30
CA ILE A 171 -7.48 10.66 9.43
C ILE A 171 -8.88 11.21 9.67
N ASP A 172 -8.99 12.53 9.69
CA ASP A 172 -10.29 13.21 9.75
C ASP A 172 -11.16 12.82 8.55
N PRO A 173 -12.47 12.56 8.74
CA PRO A 173 -13.40 12.20 7.67
C PRO A 173 -13.36 13.14 6.46
N LEU A 174 -13.15 14.43 6.66
CA LEU A 174 -13.03 15.40 5.56
C LEU A 174 -11.76 15.19 4.72
N ALA A 175 -10.68 14.72 5.35
CA ALA A 175 -9.43 14.45 4.67
C ALA A 175 -9.37 13.05 3.99
N ILE A 176 -10.31 12.15 4.28
CA ILE A 176 -10.38 10.83 3.64
C ILE A 176 -10.52 10.96 2.13
N ASN A 177 -11.42 11.85 1.67
CA ASN A 177 -11.62 12.11 0.24
C ASN A 177 -10.33 12.53 -0.48
N ASP A 178 -9.50 13.35 0.18
CA ASP A 178 -8.22 13.78 -0.35
C ASP A 178 -7.26 12.59 -0.55
N ILE A 179 -7.21 11.70 0.45
CA ILE A 179 -6.37 10.49 0.35
C ILE A 179 -6.89 9.54 -0.74
N GLN A 180 -8.21 9.39 -0.87
CA GLN A 180 -8.82 8.63 -1.96
C GLN A 180 -8.45 9.22 -3.33
N GLN A 181 -8.48 10.54 -3.50
CA GLN A 181 -8.05 11.20 -4.74
C GLN A 181 -6.57 10.95 -5.03
N ILE A 182 -5.71 11.04 -4.01
CA ILE A 182 -4.28 10.71 -4.14
C ILE A 182 -4.11 9.26 -4.63
N ILE A 183 -4.81 8.29 -4.03
CA ILE A 183 -4.74 6.89 -4.43
C ILE A 183 -5.17 6.70 -5.90
N ARG A 184 -6.26 7.36 -6.33
CA ARG A 184 -6.68 7.35 -7.75
C ARG A 184 -5.61 7.97 -8.67
N GLN A 185 -4.96 9.05 -8.23
CA GLN A 185 -3.84 9.65 -8.97
C GLN A 185 -2.63 8.70 -9.08
N LEU A 186 -2.31 7.91 -8.04
CA LEU A 186 -1.27 6.90 -8.13
C LEU A 186 -1.56 5.89 -9.26
N LYS A 187 -2.80 5.38 -9.31
CA LYS A 187 -3.25 4.50 -10.39
C LYS A 187 -3.11 5.18 -11.77
N SER A 188 -3.59 6.41 -11.94
CA SER A 188 -3.52 7.12 -13.23
C SER A 188 -2.08 7.36 -13.71
N ARG A 189 -1.11 7.39 -12.80
CA ARG A 189 0.34 7.45 -13.11
C ARG A 189 0.95 6.11 -13.47
N GLY A 190 0.15 5.05 -13.50
CA GLY A 190 0.62 3.74 -13.87
C GLY A 190 1.10 2.87 -12.72
N LEU A 191 0.88 3.26 -11.45
CA LEU A 191 1.21 2.42 -10.30
C LEU A 191 0.16 1.34 -10.09
N GLY A 192 0.59 0.14 -9.68
CA GLY A 192 -0.27 -0.84 -9.03
C GLY A 192 -0.33 -0.53 -7.52
N VAL A 193 -1.51 -0.53 -6.94
CA VAL A 193 -1.70 -0.20 -5.53
C VAL A 193 -2.43 -1.33 -4.82
N ILE A 194 -1.91 -1.78 -3.67
CA ILE A 194 -2.64 -2.68 -2.77
C ILE A 194 -2.94 -1.91 -1.48
N ILE A 195 -4.20 -1.93 -1.04
CA ILE A 195 -4.67 -1.26 0.17
C ILE A 195 -5.13 -2.32 1.15
N SER A 196 -4.64 -2.26 2.39
CA SER A 196 -5.21 -2.96 3.54
C SER A 196 -5.83 -1.93 4.46
N ASP A 197 -7.11 -2.05 4.76
CA ASP A 197 -7.76 -1.16 5.73
C ASP A 197 -8.91 -1.89 6.44
N HIS A 198 -9.27 -1.41 7.62
CA HIS A 198 -10.48 -1.83 8.32
C HIS A 198 -11.69 -0.97 7.92
N ASN A 199 -11.47 0.16 7.26
CA ASN A 199 -12.50 1.03 6.75
C ASN A 199 -12.96 0.54 5.36
N VAL A 200 -13.88 -0.43 5.39
CA VAL A 200 -14.31 -1.20 4.21
C VAL A 200 -14.89 -0.29 3.13
N ARG A 201 -15.81 0.60 3.52
CA ARG A 201 -16.51 1.49 2.57
C ARG A 201 -15.51 2.37 1.83
N GLU A 202 -14.61 3.01 2.56
CA GLU A 202 -13.61 3.91 1.96
C GLU A 202 -12.64 3.17 1.03
N THR A 203 -12.30 1.93 1.38
CA THR A 203 -11.44 1.10 0.56
C THR A 203 -12.17 0.62 -0.70
N LEU A 204 -13.38 0.09 -0.59
CA LEU A 204 -14.15 -0.37 -1.75
C LEU A 204 -14.48 0.77 -2.73
N ASN A 205 -14.68 2.01 -2.24
CA ASN A 205 -14.91 3.18 -3.08
C ASN A 205 -13.74 3.54 -4.02
N VAL A 206 -12.53 3.06 -3.76
CA VAL A 206 -11.34 3.37 -4.58
C VAL A 206 -10.79 2.16 -5.32
N CYS A 207 -11.15 0.93 -4.92
CA CYS A 207 -10.63 -0.29 -5.51
C CYS A 207 -11.29 -0.64 -6.85
N ASP A 208 -10.49 -1.22 -7.75
CA ASP A 208 -11.01 -1.90 -8.94
C ASP A 208 -11.50 -3.31 -8.59
N ARG A 209 -10.84 -3.94 -7.61
CA ARG A 209 -11.13 -5.28 -7.14
C ARG A 209 -10.65 -5.44 -5.70
N ALA A 210 -11.25 -6.37 -4.96
CA ALA A 210 -10.86 -6.66 -3.59
C ALA A 210 -10.80 -8.16 -3.31
N TYR A 211 -10.01 -8.49 -2.29
CA TYR A 211 -9.95 -9.79 -1.64
C TYR A 211 -10.46 -9.66 -0.21
N ILE A 212 -11.29 -10.59 0.22
CA ILE A 212 -11.68 -10.72 1.63
C ILE A 212 -10.86 -11.84 2.25
N ILE A 213 -10.04 -11.50 3.23
CA ILE A 213 -9.25 -12.47 4.01
C ILE A 213 -9.92 -12.69 5.38
N ASN A 214 -10.10 -13.94 5.76
CA ASN A 214 -10.56 -14.33 7.08
C ASN A 214 -9.79 -15.55 7.56
N GLN A 215 -9.36 -15.55 8.83
CA GLN A 215 -8.59 -16.62 9.46
C GLN A 215 -7.40 -17.09 8.59
N GLY A 216 -6.70 -16.16 7.97
CA GLY A 216 -5.53 -16.41 7.14
C GLY A 216 -5.81 -16.90 5.72
N ARG A 217 -7.06 -16.98 5.26
CA ARG A 217 -7.44 -17.48 3.93
C ARG A 217 -8.26 -16.44 3.17
N ILE A 218 -8.07 -16.39 1.86
CA ILE A 218 -8.98 -15.64 0.98
C ILE A 218 -10.29 -16.42 0.90
N ILE A 219 -11.38 -15.79 1.31
CA ILE A 219 -12.72 -16.38 1.28
C ILE A 219 -13.59 -15.83 0.17
N GLU A 220 -13.27 -14.63 -0.35
CA GLU A 220 -13.99 -14.00 -1.43
C GLU A 220 -13.06 -13.07 -2.22
N GLN A 221 -13.34 -12.88 -3.52
CA GLN A 221 -12.65 -11.92 -4.37
C GLN A 221 -13.55 -11.47 -5.52
N GLY A 222 -13.44 -10.22 -5.93
CA GLY A 222 -14.20 -9.68 -7.06
C GLY A 222 -14.15 -8.17 -7.12
N THR A 223 -15.00 -7.59 -7.95
CA THR A 223 -15.23 -6.14 -7.97
C THR A 223 -15.90 -5.69 -6.65
N PRO A 224 -15.88 -4.39 -6.31
CA PRO A 224 -16.63 -3.87 -5.16
C PRO A 224 -18.09 -4.34 -5.13
N ASP A 225 -18.76 -4.34 -6.29
CA ASP A 225 -20.15 -4.79 -6.41
C ASP A 225 -20.31 -6.29 -6.11
N ASP A 226 -19.37 -7.12 -6.56
CA ASP A 226 -19.38 -8.57 -6.26
C ASP A 226 -19.21 -8.80 -4.76
N ILE A 227 -18.26 -8.09 -4.13
CA ILE A 227 -18.00 -8.19 -2.69
C ILE A 227 -19.23 -7.79 -1.87
N VAL A 228 -19.90 -6.69 -2.24
CA VAL A 228 -21.09 -6.21 -1.52
C VAL A 228 -22.29 -7.17 -1.67
N LYS A 229 -22.40 -7.87 -2.80
CA LYS A 229 -23.46 -8.87 -3.05
C LYS A 229 -23.17 -10.25 -2.46
N SER A 230 -21.92 -10.53 -2.09
CA SER A 230 -21.54 -11.83 -1.54
C SER A 230 -22.15 -12.07 -0.16
N GLU A 231 -23.00 -13.09 -0.04
CA GLU A 231 -23.57 -13.54 1.24
C GLU A 231 -22.47 -13.92 2.23
N LEU A 232 -21.41 -14.57 1.76
CA LEU A 232 -20.27 -14.96 2.58
C LEU A 232 -19.52 -13.73 3.13
N ALA A 233 -19.24 -12.74 2.28
CA ALA A 233 -18.59 -11.51 2.73
C ALA A 233 -19.45 -10.75 3.73
N ARG A 234 -20.77 -10.70 3.53
CA ARG A 234 -21.73 -10.07 4.46
C ARG A 234 -21.77 -10.79 5.80
N SER A 235 -21.93 -12.10 5.83
CA SER A 235 -22.05 -12.87 7.07
C SER A 235 -20.79 -12.87 7.92
N VAL A 236 -19.59 -12.82 7.27
CA VAL A 236 -18.30 -12.94 7.97
C VAL A 236 -17.70 -11.58 8.35
N TYR A 237 -17.95 -10.52 7.54
CA TYR A 237 -17.19 -9.28 7.69
C TYR A 237 -17.98 -7.99 7.49
N LEU A 238 -18.80 -7.87 6.44
CA LEU A 238 -19.46 -6.60 6.11
C LEU A 238 -20.67 -6.28 7.00
N GLY A 239 -21.39 -7.32 7.44
CA GLY A 239 -22.71 -7.19 8.05
C GLY A 239 -23.83 -7.13 7.01
N GLU A 240 -25.02 -7.60 7.39
CA GLU A 240 -26.14 -7.80 6.47
C GLU A 240 -26.65 -6.49 5.83
N ASN A 241 -26.60 -5.38 6.56
CA ASN A 241 -27.08 -4.07 6.13
C ASN A 241 -26.03 -3.20 5.44
N PHE A 242 -24.88 -3.77 5.06
CA PHE A 242 -23.81 -3.00 4.42
C PHE A 242 -24.21 -2.58 3.01
N ASN A 243 -24.05 -1.27 2.70
CA ASN A 243 -24.20 -0.64 1.39
C ASN A 243 -23.02 0.30 1.13
N LEU A 244 -22.58 0.40 -0.13
CA LEU A 244 -21.59 1.37 -0.61
C LEU A 244 -22.20 2.77 -0.72
#